data_4084058b2c940e198bf4d8f863e87b66
#
_entry.id   4084058b2c940e198bf4d8f863e87b66
#
_cell.length_a   1.000
_cell.length_b   1.000
_cell.length_c   1.000
_cell.angle_alpha   90.00
_cell.angle_beta   90.00
_cell.angle_gamma   90.00
#
_symmetry.space_group_name_H-M   'P 1'
#
loop_
_entity.id
_entity.type
_entity.pdbx_description
1 polymer ?
#
loop_
_entity_poly.entity_id
_entity_poly.type
_entity_poly.pdbx_seq_one_letter_code
_entity_poly.pdbx_strand_id
1 'polypeptide(L)'
;MEQLSAKVLVVDDNPEIRDVIHILLEGEGIRVTEAADGASALHFLEKDSFDLIILDIMMPGLNGYETCQKIRQLTNVPILFLSARTSDSDKLMGFSSGGDDYLAKPFSYT
;
A
#
# COMPACT_ATOMS: atom_id res chain seq x y z
N MET A 1 -14.32 18.32 19.87
CA MET A 1 -13.33 17.22 19.96
C MET A 1 -12.78 16.93 18.57
N GLU A 2 -11.50 16.91 18.45
CA GLU A 2 -10.88 16.60 17.18
C GLU A 2 -10.94 15.12 16.90
N GLN A 3 -11.34 14.77 15.69
CA GLN A 3 -11.21 13.41 15.21
C GLN A 3 -9.85 13.24 14.58
N LEU A 4 -9.12 12.24 15.03
CA LEU A 4 -7.86 11.87 14.39
C LEU A 4 -8.21 11.06 13.15
N SER A 5 -7.87 11.59 11.99
CA SER A 5 -8.06 10.87 10.74
C SER A 5 -6.97 9.83 10.57
N ALA A 6 -7.35 8.63 10.15
CA ALA A 6 -6.39 7.63 9.76
C ALA A 6 -5.60 8.12 8.55
N LYS A 7 -4.33 7.75 8.48
CA LYS A 7 -3.43 8.11 7.37
C LYS A 7 -3.01 6.84 6.65
N VAL A 8 -3.23 6.83 5.34
CA VAL A 8 -2.91 5.67 4.49
C VAL A 8 -1.92 6.09 3.41
N LEU A 9 -0.87 5.30 3.24
CA LEU A 9 0.07 5.47 2.14
C LEU A 9 -0.30 4.46 1.05
N VAL A 10 -0.58 4.95 -0.15
CA VAL A 10 -0.92 4.13 -1.30
C VAL A 10 0.25 4.13 -2.27
N VAL A 11 0.78 2.96 -2.55
CA VAL A 11 1.96 2.78 -3.41
C VAL A 11 1.58 1.94 -4.63
N ASP A 12 1.49 2.57 -5.77
CA ASP A 12 1.13 1.91 -7.03
C ASP A 12 1.65 2.78 -8.17
N ASP A 13 2.23 2.16 -9.19
CA ASP A 13 2.72 2.90 -10.35
C ASP A 13 1.61 3.35 -11.30
N ASN A 14 0.41 2.79 -11.15
CA ASN A 14 -0.75 3.15 -11.96
C ASN A 14 -1.52 4.31 -11.31
N PRO A 15 -1.52 5.51 -11.92
CA PRO A 15 -2.21 6.65 -11.33
C PRO A 15 -3.73 6.47 -11.24
N GLU A 16 -4.32 5.68 -12.12
CA GLU A 16 -5.77 5.42 -12.06
C GLU A 16 -6.13 4.63 -10.82
N ILE A 17 -5.33 3.65 -10.46
CA ILE A 17 -5.56 2.86 -9.25
C ILE A 17 -5.39 3.73 -8.00
N ARG A 18 -4.33 4.55 -7.96
CA ARG A 18 -4.13 5.47 -6.84
C ARG A 18 -5.30 6.43 -6.69
N ASP A 19 -5.78 6.96 -7.81
CA ASP A 19 -6.88 7.91 -7.83
C ASP A 19 -8.17 7.30 -7.27
N VAL A 20 -8.49 6.08 -7.70
CA VAL A 20 -9.66 5.35 -7.23
C VAL A 20 -9.60 5.13 -5.72
N ILE A 21 -8.47 4.64 -5.24
CA ILE A 21 -8.28 4.38 -3.80
C ILE A 21 -8.36 5.69 -3.01
N HIS A 22 -7.74 6.74 -3.52
CA HIS A 22 -7.77 8.06 -2.91
C HIS A 22 -9.21 8.56 -2.72
N ILE A 23 -10.00 8.49 -3.78
CA ILE A 23 -11.40 8.95 -3.75
C ILE A 23 -12.21 8.13 -2.74
N LEU A 24 -12.06 6.81 -2.75
CA LEU A 24 -12.81 5.94 -1.86
C LEU A 24 -12.46 6.20 -0.39
N LEU A 25 -11.18 6.30 -0.09
CA LEU A 25 -10.73 6.48 1.29
C LEU A 25 -11.03 7.88 1.82
N GLU A 26 -10.86 8.91 1.00
CA GLU A 26 -11.19 10.27 1.41
C GLU A 26 -12.69 10.43 1.65
N GLY A 27 -13.51 9.70 0.90
CA GLY A 27 -14.95 9.67 1.14
C GLY A 27 -15.30 9.13 2.53
N GLU A 28 -14.42 8.34 3.13
CA GLU A 28 -14.60 7.80 4.48
C GLU A 28 -13.85 8.63 5.54
N GLY A 29 -13.32 9.79 5.17
CA GLY A 29 -12.60 10.63 6.11
C GLY A 29 -11.15 10.21 6.37
N ILE A 30 -10.60 9.37 5.51
CA ILE A 30 -9.23 8.88 5.64
C ILE A 30 -8.30 9.74 4.78
N ARG A 31 -7.16 10.12 5.34
CA ARG A 31 -6.16 10.94 4.62
C ARG A 31 -5.26 10.02 3.82
N VAL A 32 -5.05 10.34 2.55
CA VAL A 32 -4.29 9.50 1.63
C VAL A 32 -3.06 10.24 1.12
N THR A 33 -1.92 9.58 1.18
CA THR A 33 -0.68 10.01 0.53
C THR A 33 -0.39 8.99 -0.57
N GLU A 34 -0.04 9.46 -1.76
CA GLU A 34 0.23 8.59 -2.91
C GLU A 34 1.71 8.57 -3.23
N ALA A 35 2.22 7.37 -3.51
CA ALA A 35 3.58 7.17 -4.00
C ALA A 35 3.51 6.34 -5.27
N ALA A 36 4.30 6.72 -6.28
CA ALA A 36 4.28 6.04 -7.58
C ALA A 36 5.25 4.87 -7.65
N ASP A 37 6.14 4.74 -6.68
CA ASP A 37 7.14 3.67 -6.64
C ASP A 37 7.62 3.42 -5.21
N GLY A 38 8.44 2.37 -5.07
CA GLY A 38 8.94 1.98 -3.76
C GLY A 38 9.88 3.01 -3.13
N ALA A 39 10.71 3.66 -3.93
CA ALA A 39 11.64 4.67 -3.43
C ALA A 39 10.89 5.87 -2.84
N SER A 40 9.84 6.33 -3.53
CA SER A 40 9.00 7.41 -3.03
C SER A 40 8.30 7.02 -1.74
N ALA A 41 7.82 5.77 -1.66
CA ALA A 41 7.16 5.26 -0.45
C ALA A 41 8.10 5.31 0.75
N LEU A 42 9.33 4.84 0.57
CA LEU A 42 10.32 4.86 1.64
C LEU A 42 10.65 6.28 2.09
N HIS A 43 10.72 7.20 1.13
CA HIS A 43 10.96 8.62 1.42
C HIS A 43 9.85 9.21 2.29
N PHE A 44 8.58 8.92 1.98
CA PHE A 44 7.45 9.37 2.79
C PHE A 44 7.51 8.79 4.20
N LEU A 45 7.89 7.52 4.32
CA LEU A 45 7.97 6.86 5.62
C LEU A 45 9.08 7.41 6.52
N GLU A 46 10.11 7.98 5.94
CA GLU A 46 11.16 8.65 6.71
C GLU A 46 10.68 9.96 7.32
N LYS A 47 9.67 10.58 6.73
CA LYS A 47 9.19 11.91 7.12
C LYS A 47 7.87 11.91 7.85
N ASP A 48 7.08 10.85 7.72
CA ASP A 48 5.72 10.81 8.26
C ASP A 48 5.39 9.41 8.73
N SER A 49 4.30 9.30 9.47
CA SER A 49 3.79 8.01 9.94
C SER A 49 2.44 7.73 9.31
N PHE A 50 2.13 6.44 9.16
CA PHE A 50 0.89 6.00 8.54
C PHE A 50 0.26 4.88 9.36
N ASP A 51 -1.05 4.71 9.22
CA ASP A 51 -1.80 3.67 9.92
C ASP A 51 -1.96 2.41 9.07
N LEU A 52 -1.80 2.55 7.76
CA LEU A 52 -1.89 1.44 6.81
C LEU A 52 -1.09 1.80 5.56
N ILE A 53 -0.47 0.80 4.97
CA ILE A 53 0.19 0.94 3.67
C ILE A 53 -0.51 0.00 2.70
N ILE A 54 -0.96 0.53 1.57
CA ILE A 54 -1.51 -0.26 0.46
C ILE A 54 -0.42 -0.28 -0.61
N LEU A 55 0.06 -1.47 -0.98
CA LEU A 55 1.29 -1.62 -1.73
C LEU A 55 1.09 -2.56 -2.93
N ASP A 56 1.29 -2.04 -4.12
CA ASP A 56 1.23 -2.83 -5.35
C ASP A 56 2.45 -3.75 -5.43
N ILE A 57 2.20 -5.01 -5.80
CA ILE A 57 3.27 -6.01 -5.96
C ILE A 57 4.04 -5.78 -7.25
N MET A 58 3.34 -5.44 -8.33
CA MET A 58 3.93 -5.35 -9.67
C MET A 58 4.28 -3.89 -10.01
N MET A 59 5.48 -3.47 -9.62
CA MET A 59 5.98 -2.13 -9.93
C MET A 59 7.36 -2.20 -10.58
N PRO A 60 7.70 -1.24 -11.45
CA PRO A 60 9.07 -1.16 -11.98
C PRO A 60 10.06 -0.77 -10.88
N GLY A 61 11.30 -1.19 -11.03
CA GLY A 61 12.34 -0.96 -10.03
C GLY A 61 12.16 -1.91 -8.85
N LEU A 62 12.06 -1.37 -7.64
CA LEU A 62 11.75 -2.18 -6.46
C LEU A 62 10.31 -2.67 -6.57
N ASN A 63 10.13 -4.00 -6.64
CA ASN A 63 8.79 -4.56 -6.63
C ASN A 63 8.18 -4.47 -5.23
N GLY A 64 6.88 -4.79 -5.12
CA GLY A 64 6.16 -4.66 -3.86
C GLY A 64 6.74 -5.49 -2.73
N TYR A 65 7.23 -6.70 -3.01
CA TYR A 65 7.81 -7.56 -1.98
C TYR A 65 9.12 -6.97 -1.44
N GLU A 66 9.98 -6.51 -2.33
CA GLU A 66 11.23 -5.86 -1.93
C GLU A 66 10.98 -4.58 -1.14
N THR A 67 10.02 -3.80 -1.60
CA THR A 67 9.61 -2.57 -0.91
C THR A 67 9.09 -2.90 0.49
N CYS A 68 8.26 -3.95 0.61
CA CYS A 68 7.73 -4.39 1.90
C CYS A 68 8.85 -4.76 2.88
N GLN A 69 9.86 -5.49 2.42
CA GLN A 69 10.99 -5.86 3.26
C GLN A 69 11.72 -4.63 3.79
N LYS A 70 11.90 -3.61 2.94
CA LYS A 70 12.54 -2.36 3.36
C LYS A 70 11.67 -1.57 4.31
N ILE A 71 10.35 -1.55 4.08
CA ILE A 71 9.39 -0.89 4.97
C ILE A 71 9.46 -1.51 6.37
N ARG A 72 9.56 -2.84 6.45
CA ARG A 72 9.62 -3.55 7.72
C ARG A 72 10.87 -3.22 8.55
N GLN A 73 11.90 -2.70 7.94
CA GLN A 73 13.05 -2.18 8.67
C GLN A 73 12.76 -0.83 9.33
N LEU A 74 11.74 -0.12 8.87
CA LEU A 74 11.39 1.21 9.34
C LEU A 74 10.17 1.20 10.28
N THR A 75 9.21 0.31 10.05
CA THR A 75 7.93 0.33 10.76
C THR A 75 7.24 -1.02 10.72
N ASN A 76 6.35 -1.24 11.71
CA ASN A 76 5.51 -2.43 11.76
C ASN A 76 4.06 -2.15 11.33
N VAL A 77 3.82 -1.02 10.68
CA VAL A 77 2.47 -0.65 10.24
C VAL A 77 1.90 -1.72 9.30
N PRO A 78 0.58 -2.02 9.37
CA PRO A 78 -0.01 -3.03 8.50
C PRO A 78 0.17 -2.71 7.03
N ILE A 79 0.43 -3.74 6.23
CA ILE A 79 0.60 -3.63 4.78
C ILE A 79 -0.41 -4.53 4.10
N LEU A 80 -1.22 -3.93 3.23
CA LEU A 80 -2.16 -4.62 2.38
C LEU A 80 -1.60 -4.62 0.95
N PHE A 81 -1.34 -5.80 0.41
CA PHE A 81 -0.86 -5.92 -0.97
C PHE A 81 -1.99 -5.79 -1.97
N LEU A 82 -1.74 -5.05 -3.04
CA LEU A 82 -2.59 -5.05 -4.23
C LEU A 82 -1.95 -5.95 -5.27
N SER A 83 -2.74 -6.82 -5.88
CA SER A 83 -2.20 -7.74 -6.88
C SER A 83 -3.23 -8.11 -7.93
N ALA A 84 -2.79 -8.17 -9.18
CA ALA A 84 -3.53 -8.82 -10.25
C ALA A 84 -3.40 -10.33 -10.17
N ARG A 85 -2.47 -10.82 -9.35
CA ARG A 85 -2.22 -12.25 -9.13
C ARG A 85 -2.83 -12.67 -7.80
N THR A 86 -3.50 -13.82 -7.81
CA THR A 86 -4.16 -14.35 -6.63
C THR A 86 -3.71 -15.78 -6.31
N SER A 87 -2.59 -16.23 -6.91
CA SER A 87 -2.10 -17.57 -6.67
C SER A 87 -1.59 -17.72 -5.24
N ASP A 88 -1.67 -18.93 -4.71
CA ASP A 88 -1.23 -19.21 -3.35
C ASP A 88 0.27 -18.94 -3.16
N SER A 89 1.08 -19.21 -4.17
CA SER A 89 2.51 -18.95 -4.09
C SER A 89 2.82 -17.47 -4.01
N ASP A 90 2.07 -16.62 -4.72
CA ASP A 90 2.23 -15.16 -4.64
C ASP A 90 1.86 -14.66 -3.25
N LYS A 91 0.75 -15.17 -2.69
CA LYS A 91 0.33 -14.81 -1.34
C LYS A 91 1.36 -15.21 -0.30
N LEU A 92 1.91 -16.42 -0.43
CA LEU A 92 2.93 -16.91 0.50
C LEU A 92 4.17 -16.03 0.44
N MET A 93 4.61 -15.63 -0.75
CA MET A 93 5.75 -14.74 -0.91
C MET A 93 5.49 -13.37 -0.26
N GLY A 94 4.27 -12.85 -0.39
CA GLY A 94 3.88 -11.59 0.22
C GLY A 94 3.97 -11.65 1.73
N PHE A 95 3.41 -12.69 2.34
CA PHE A 95 3.45 -12.87 3.80
C PHE A 95 4.87 -13.08 4.29
N SER A 96 5.70 -13.82 3.53
CA SER A 96 7.12 -14.01 3.87
C SER A 96 7.89 -12.69 3.85
N SER A 97 7.46 -11.73 3.03
CA SER A 97 8.07 -10.40 2.96
C SER A 97 7.60 -9.47 4.06
N GLY A 98 6.63 -9.87 4.86
CA GLY A 98 6.11 -9.09 5.96
C GLY A 98 4.78 -8.38 5.70
N GLY A 99 4.09 -8.72 4.62
CA GLY A 99 2.76 -8.20 4.33
C GLY A 99 1.69 -8.91 5.17
N ASP A 100 0.61 -8.23 5.47
CA ASP A 100 -0.44 -8.71 6.36
C ASP A 100 -1.64 -9.27 5.62
N ASP A 101 -1.90 -8.81 4.41
CA ASP A 101 -3.08 -9.24 3.65
C ASP A 101 -2.92 -8.92 2.17
N TYR A 102 -3.87 -9.39 1.39
CA TYR A 102 -3.93 -9.24 -0.07
C TYR A 102 -5.27 -8.71 -0.52
N LEU A 103 -5.24 -7.87 -1.55
CA LEU A 103 -6.44 -7.42 -2.25
C LEU A 103 -6.20 -7.56 -3.76
N ALA A 104 -7.06 -8.30 -4.43
CA ALA A 104 -6.93 -8.53 -5.87
C ALA A 104 -7.46 -7.34 -6.67
N LYS A 105 -6.83 -7.03 -7.78
CA LYS A 105 -7.30 -6.06 -8.76
C LYS A 105 -8.10 -6.79 -9.83
N PRO A 106 -9.09 -6.16 -10.47
CA PRO A 106 -9.65 -4.85 -10.16
C PRO A 106 -10.59 -4.89 -8.97
N PHE A 107 -10.84 -3.73 -8.38
CA PHE A 107 -11.74 -3.62 -7.23
C PHE A 107 -13.19 -3.55 -7.67
N SER A 108 -14.07 -4.06 -6.81
CA SER A 108 -15.52 -3.93 -6.98
C SER A 108 -16.04 -2.88 -6.00
N TYR A 109 -16.96 -2.05 -6.45
CA TYR A 109 -17.55 -1.01 -5.62
C TYR A 109 -18.96 -1.35 -5.13
N THR A 110 -19.46 -2.47 -5.51
CA THR A 110 -20.83 -2.87 -5.14
C THR A 110 -20.88 -3.65 -3.86
#